data_08c971685f8a78e9ed6f59d1a2b515e9
#
_entry.id   08c971685f8a78e9ed6f59d1a2b515e9
#
_cell.length_a   1.000
_cell.length_b   1.000
_cell.length_c   1.000
_cell.angle_alpha   90.00
_cell.angle_beta   90.00
_cell.angle_gamma   90.00
#
_symmetry.space_group_name_H-M   'P 1'
#
loop_
_entity.id
_entity.type
_entity.pdbx_description
1 polymer ?
#
loop_
_entity_poly.entity_id
_entity_poly.type
_entity_poly.pdbx_seq_one_letter_code
_entity_poly.pdbx_strand_id
1 'polypeptide(L)'
;QGYSSAASDVYKRQSELPAHLMSHMARLCVEPQNRVVMHSHPTHTLAMNYVHELDERKLTHTLWEMCTECIVVFPDGVGVLPWMLCGTNEIGRATAEKMKEFRLVIWGMHGIYAAGKTMDETFGLIETVEKATQIFMLTAHLPRINTIQDAELARLAEAFGVDYRRDFLNL
;
A
#
# COMPACT_ATOMS: atom_id res chain seq x y z
N GLN A 1 -17.93 -28.66 17.30
CA GLN A 1 -18.69 -27.82 16.37
C GLN A 1 -17.72 -27.05 15.48
N GLY A 2 -17.34 -27.68 14.39
CA GLY A 2 -16.65 -27.01 13.31
C GLY A 2 -17.64 -26.16 12.55
N TYR A 3 -17.81 -24.91 12.95
CA TYR A 3 -18.39 -23.92 12.04
C TYR A 3 -17.41 -23.70 10.92
N SER A 4 -17.84 -24.07 9.77
CA SER A 4 -17.18 -23.98 8.49
C SER A 4 -16.52 -22.61 8.28
N SER A 5 -15.22 -22.55 8.52
CA SER A 5 -14.36 -21.46 8.01
C SER A 5 -14.58 -21.27 6.50
N ALA A 6 -14.94 -22.31 5.77
CA ALA A 6 -15.25 -22.29 4.35
C ALA A 6 -16.44 -21.35 3.99
N ALA A 7 -17.50 -21.27 4.78
CA ALA A 7 -18.63 -20.39 4.46
C ALA A 7 -18.29 -18.92 4.69
N SER A 8 -17.53 -18.59 5.74
CA SER A 8 -17.02 -17.22 5.96
C SER A 8 -15.99 -16.82 4.92
N ASP A 9 -15.16 -17.78 4.45
CA ASP A 9 -14.16 -17.54 3.44
C ASP A 9 -14.77 -17.33 2.03
N VAL A 10 -15.84 -18.08 1.72
CA VAL A 10 -16.59 -17.88 0.46
C VAL A 10 -17.29 -16.52 0.47
N TYR A 11 -17.88 -16.10 1.56
CA TYR A 11 -18.52 -14.79 1.69
C TYR A 11 -17.49 -13.65 1.58
N LYS A 12 -16.35 -13.76 2.25
CA LYS A 12 -15.25 -12.79 2.14
C LYS A 12 -14.69 -12.71 0.73
N ARG A 13 -14.48 -13.83 0.06
CA ARG A 13 -14.01 -13.85 -1.34
C ARG A 13 -15.01 -13.18 -2.29
N GLN A 14 -16.31 -13.37 -2.08
CA GLN A 14 -17.33 -12.73 -2.90
C GLN A 14 -17.39 -11.22 -2.70
N SER A 15 -17.18 -10.73 -1.47
CA SER A 15 -17.22 -9.29 -1.17
C SER A 15 -16.06 -8.51 -1.83
N GLU A 16 -14.91 -9.14 -2.06
CA GLU A 16 -13.71 -8.46 -2.57
C GLU A 16 -13.39 -8.79 -4.04
N LEU A 17 -14.10 -9.76 -4.61
CA LEU A 17 -13.90 -10.19 -5.98
C LEU A 17 -13.97 -9.05 -7.01
N PRO A 18 -14.91 -8.09 -6.96
CA PRO A 18 -14.92 -6.98 -7.89
C PRO A 18 -13.64 -6.14 -7.86
N ALA A 19 -13.15 -5.83 -6.65
CA ALA A 19 -11.92 -5.05 -6.49
C ALA A 19 -10.69 -5.82 -7.02
N HIS A 20 -10.59 -7.12 -6.76
CA HIS A 20 -9.52 -7.95 -7.32
C HIS A 20 -9.53 -7.96 -8.85
N LEU A 21 -10.67 -8.25 -9.46
CA LEU A 21 -10.78 -8.32 -10.92
C LEU A 21 -10.46 -6.98 -11.59
N MET A 22 -11.03 -5.88 -11.07
CA MET A 22 -10.81 -4.56 -11.62
C MET A 22 -9.35 -4.10 -11.44
N SER A 23 -8.71 -4.43 -10.30
CA SER A 23 -7.29 -4.15 -10.05
C SER A 23 -6.39 -4.93 -11.00
N HIS A 24 -6.67 -6.23 -11.22
CA HIS A 24 -5.96 -7.02 -12.23
C HIS A 24 -6.05 -6.38 -13.61
N MET A 25 -7.24 -6.00 -14.05
CA MET A 25 -7.45 -5.38 -15.36
C MET A 25 -6.66 -4.06 -15.47
N ALA A 26 -6.72 -3.21 -14.45
CA ALA A 26 -6.00 -1.94 -14.42
C ALA A 26 -4.49 -2.15 -14.49
N ARG A 27 -3.95 -3.05 -13.67
CA ARG A 27 -2.49 -3.31 -13.63
C ARG A 27 -1.97 -3.95 -14.91
N LEU A 28 -2.68 -4.88 -15.49
CA LEU A 28 -2.30 -5.50 -16.77
C LEU A 28 -2.26 -4.49 -17.94
N CYS A 29 -3.08 -3.43 -17.90
CA CYS A 29 -3.04 -2.35 -18.89
C CYS A 29 -1.80 -1.46 -18.74
N VAL A 30 -1.30 -1.26 -17.52
CA VAL A 30 -0.14 -0.38 -17.21
C VAL A 30 1.17 -1.17 -17.29
N GLU A 31 1.21 -2.34 -16.66
CA GLU A 31 2.38 -3.22 -16.57
C GLU A 31 1.92 -4.68 -16.71
N PRO A 32 1.99 -5.24 -17.92
CA PRO A 32 1.47 -6.59 -18.19
C PRO A 32 2.11 -7.71 -17.36
N GLN A 33 3.25 -7.45 -16.73
CA GLN A 33 3.89 -8.42 -15.84
C GLN A 33 3.29 -8.45 -14.43
N ASN A 34 2.56 -7.41 -14.01
CA ASN A 34 1.91 -7.36 -12.69
C ASN A 34 0.66 -8.25 -12.66
N ARG A 35 0.87 -9.56 -12.54
CA ARG A 35 -0.15 -10.60 -12.66
C ARG A 35 -0.67 -11.12 -11.32
N VAL A 36 -0.14 -10.64 -10.23
CA VAL A 36 -0.55 -10.99 -8.87
C VAL A 36 -1.20 -9.78 -8.22
N VAL A 37 -2.37 -9.97 -7.62
CA VAL A 37 -3.03 -8.98 -6.78
C VAL A 37 -3.32 -9.62 -5.43
N MET A 38 -2.86 -9.00 -4.36
CA MET A 38 -3.11 -9.43 -2.98
C MET A 38 -3.90 -8.38 -2.22
N HIS A 39 -4.74 -8.84 -1.31
CA HIS A 39 -5.40 -8.01 -0.31
C HIS A 39 -5.16 -8.60 1.08
N SER A 40 -4.84 -7.75 2.04
CA SER A 40 -4.65 -8.14 3.44
C SER A 40 -5.00 -7.01 4.40
N HIS A 41 -5.04 -7.34 5.71
CA HIS A 41 -5.39 -6.41 6.79
C HIS A 41 -4.23 -6.28 7.79
N PRO A 42 -3.08 -5.66 7.40
CA PRO A 42 -1.93 -5.54 8.28
C PRO A 42 -2.26 -4.59 9.44
N THR A 43 -1.93 -5.02 10.65
CA THR A 43 -2.41 -4.36 11.88
C THR A 43 -1.89 -2.93 12.04
N HIS A 44 -0.58 -2.71 11.82
CA HIS A 44 0.01 -1.39 12.01
C HIS A 44 -0.36 -0.42 10.89
N THR A 45 -0.50 -0.93 9.66
CA THR A 45 -1.02 -0.17 8.53
C THR A 45 -2.45 0.32 8.83
N LEU A 46 -3.30 -0.54 9.37
CA LEU A 46 -4.65 -0.15 9.81
C LEU A 46 -4.60 0.87 10.95
N ALA A 47 -3.77 0.63 11.97
CA ALA A 47 -3.64 1.54 13.11
C ALA A 47 -3.18 2.94 12.69
N MET A 48 -2.25 3.03 11.74
CA MET A 48 -1.76 4.31 11.20
C MET A 48 -2.89 5.13 10.56
N ASN A 49 -3.89 4.49 9.95
CA ASN A 49 -5.04 5.18 9.33
C ASN A 49 -5.87 6.02 10.34
N TYR A 50 -5.77 5.75 11.63
CA TYR A 50 -6.49 6.51 12.66
C TYR A 50 -5.73 7.72 13.19
N VAL A 51 -4.41 7.80 12.94
CA VAL A 51 -3.52 8.81 13.55
C VAL A 51 -2.72 9.60 12.52
N HIS A 52 -2.77 9.21 11.26
CA HIS A 52 -2.10 9.89 10.14
C HIS A 52 -3.14 10.38 9.12
N GLU A 53 -2.85 11.48 8.43
CA GLU A 53 -3.70 11.94 7.33
C GLU A 53 -3.74 10.90 6.20
N LEU A 54 -4.95 10.65 5.68
CA LEU A 54 -5.17 9.79 4.53
C LEU A 54 -4.94 10.56 3.23
N ASP A 55 -3.71 11.03 3.06
CA ASP A 55 -3.21 11.75 1.90
C ASP A 55 -2.04 10.97 1.31
N GLU A 56 -2.05 10.73 0.01
CA GLU A 56 -1.09 9.85 -0.68
C GLU A 56 0.34 10.35 -0.56
N ARG A 57 0.56 11.65 -0.77
CA ARG A 57 1.88 12.26 -0.69
C ARG A 57 2.41 12.22 0.74
N LYS A 58 1.63 12.69 1.71
CA LYS A 58 2.04 12.77 3.10
C LYS A 58 2.30 11.38 3.69
N LEU A 59 1.40 10.43 3.42
CA LEU A 59 1.53 9.07 3.92
C LEU A 59 2.75 8.38 3.30
N THR A 60 2.92 8.45 1.99
CA THR A 60 4.08 7.88 1.30
C THR A 60 5.39 8.49 1.81
N HIS A 61 5.45 9.82 1.91
CA HIS A 61 6.63 10.52 2.42
C HIS A 61 6.98 10.06 3.83
N THR A 62 6.00 9.99 4.74
CA THR A 62 6.20 9.48 6.10
C THR A 62 6.74 8.04 6.09
N LEU A 63 6.23 7.17 5.22
CA LEU A 63 6.71 5.78 5.14
C LEU A 63 8.14 5.71 4.61
N TRP A 64 8.49 6.52 3.61
CA TRP A 64 9.85 6.55 3.08
C TRP A 64 10.87 7.01 4.10
N GLU A 65 10.52 7.92 5.01
CA GLU A 65 11.38 8.36 6.11
C GLU A 65 11.61 7.28 7.19
N MET A 66 10.74 6.27 7.29
CA MET A 66 10.81 5.26 8.35
C MET A 66 11.85 4.19 8.12
N CYS A 67 12.13 3.83 6.87
CA CYS A 67 12.96 2.69 6.55
C CYS A 67 13.61 2.89 5.17
N THR A 68 14.92 2.63 5.08
CA THR A 68 15.73 2.81 3.87
C THR A 68 15.16 2.08 2.65
N GLU A 69 14.58 0.89 2.86
CA GLU A 69 14.05 0.07 1.78
C GLU A 69 12.80 0.64 1.13
N CYS A 70 12.05 1.50 1.82
CA CYS A 70 10.71 1.91 1.38
C CYS A 70 10.71 2.59 0.01
N ILE A 71 11.54 3.61 -0.21
CA ILE A 71 11.60 4.32 -1.50
C ILE A 71 12.10 3.42 -2.64
N VAL A 72 12.90 2.40 -2.32
CA VAL A 72 13.41 1.43 -3.31
C VAL A 72 12.34 0.40 -3.67
N VAL A 73 11.58 -0.09 -2.69
CA VAL A 73 10.58 -1.16 -2.86
C VAL A 73 9.29 -0.62 -3.50
N PHE A 74 8.81 0.54 -3.03
CA PHE A 74 7.62 1.18 -3.60
C PHE A 74 7.90 2.66 -3.98
N PRO A 75 8.75 2.88 -5.00
CA PRO A 75 9.08 4.23 -5.47
C PRO A 75 7.89 4.96 -6.10
N ASP A 76 6.89 4.21 -6.54
CA ASP A 76 5.60 4.70 -7.02
C ASP A 76 4.70 5.23 -5.89
N GLY A 77 5.08 4.99 -4.62
CA GLY A 77 4.33 5.41 -3.45
C GLY A 77 3.14 4.52 -3.13
N VAL A 78 2.25 5.03 -2.30
CA VAL A 78 1.05 4.34 -1.82
C VAL A 78 -0.18 5.18 -2.12
N GLY A 79 -1.08 4.64 -2.94
CA GLY A 79 -2.40 5.22 -3.18
C GLY A 79 -3.29 5.05 -1.94
N VAL A 80 -4.18 5.99 -1.71
CA VAL A 80 -5.07 5.98 -0.55
C VAL A 80 -6.50 6.21 -0.99
N LEU A 81 -7.41 5.40 -0.48
CA LEU A 81 -8.85 5.61 -0.57
C LEU A 81 -9.42 5.90 0.82
N PRO A 82 -10.36 6.84 0.95
CA PRO A 82 -11.09 7.02 2.19
C PRO A 82 -11.89 5.75 2.52
N TRP A 83 -12.48 5.69 3.70
CA TRP A 83 -13.40 4.60 4.00
C TRP A 83 -14.52 4.53 2.97
N MET A 84 -14.72 3.36 2.39
CA MET A 84 -15.79 3.06 1.44
C MET A 84 -16.44 1.72 1.80
N LEU A 85 -17.68 1.54 1.39
CA LEU A 85 -18.39 0.28 1.62
C LEU A 85 -17.72 -0.85 0.80
N CYS A 86 -17.14 -1.83 1.51
CA CYS A 86 -16.53 -3.00 0.87
C CYS A 86 -17.58 -3.87 0.16
N GLY A 87 -17.14 -4.68 -0.81
CA GLY A 87 -18.03 -5.55 -1.59
C GLY A 87 -18.80 -4.85 -2.70
N THR A 88 -18.61 -3.57 -2.91
CA THR A 88 -19.30 -2.81 -3.95
C THR A 88 -18.44 -2.63 -5.20
N ASN A 89 -19.09 -2.42 -6.35
CA ASN A 89 -18.40 -2.03 -7.58
C ASN A 89 -17.78 -0.63 -7.48
N GLU A 90 -18.24 0.19 -6.56
CA GLU A 90 -17.74 1.54 -6.35
C GLU A 90 -16.30 1.51 -5.83
N ILE A 91 -16.06 0.80 -4.71
CA ILE A 91 -14.70 0.64 -4.17
C ILE A 91 -13.80 -0.12 -5.15
N GLY A 92 -14.34 -1.09 -5.90
CA GLY A 92 -13.61 -1.80 -6.94
C GLY A 92 -13.10 -0.86 -8.04
N ARG A 93 -13.95 0.04 -8.55
CA ARG A 93 -13.56 1.05 -9.54
C ARG A 93 -12.57 2.06 -8.98
N ALA A 94 -12.79 2.54 -7.76
CA ALA A 94 -11.88 3.48 -7.11
C ALA A 94 -10.48 2.85 -6.91
N THR A 95 -10.43 1.58 -6.48
CA THR A 95 -9.17 0.83 -6.33
C THR A 95 -8.47 0.67 -7.68
N ALA A 96 -9.20 0.25 -8.71
CA ALA A 96 -8.66 0.07 -10.05
C ALA A 96 -8.09 1.37 -10.64
N GLU A 97 -8.73 2.51 -10.38
CA GLU A 97 -8.23 3.81 -10.80
C GLU A 97 -6.90 4.15 -10.13
N LYS A 98 -6.81 3.97 -8.81
CA LYS A 98 -5.55 4.13 -8.08
C LYS A 98 -4.47 3.16 -8.53
N MET A 99 -4.84 1.93 -8.84
CA MET A 99 -3.93 0.90 -9.34
C MET A 99 -3.32 1.21 -10.71
N LYS A 100 -3.78 2.20 -11.43
CA LYS A 100 -3.09 2.69 -12.64
C LYS A 100 -1.79 3.41 -12.32
N GLU A 101 -1.72 4.04 -11.16
CA GLU A 101 -0.59 4.85 -10.72
C GLU A 101 0.26 4.17 -9.64
N PHE A 102 -0.36 3.43 -8.76
CA PHE A 102 0.25 2.82 -7.58
C PHE A 102 0.14 1.29 -7.61
N ARG A 103 1.22 0.59 -7.23
CA ARG A 103 1.16 -0.86 -6.99
C ARG A 103 0.57 -1.19 -5.62
N LEU A 104 0.49 -0.21 -4.73
CA LEU A 104 -0.05 -0.32 -3.37
C LEU A 104 -1.21 0.66 -3.20
N VAL A 105 -2.34 0.20 -2.67
CA VAL A 105 -3.51 1.04 -2.38
C VAL A 105 -4.06 0.69 -1.01
N ILE A 106 -4.03 1.65 -0.10
CA ILE A 106 -4.66 1.52 1.23
C ILE A 106 -6.14 1.87 1.11
N TRP A 107 -6.97 1.00 1.67
CA TRP A 107 -8.37 1.27 1.95
C TRP A 107 -8.49 1.78 3.38
N GLY A 108 -8.89 3.03 3.56
CA GLY A 108 -9.03 3.66 4.87
C GLY A 108 -9.80 2.79 5.86
N MET A 109 -9.20 2.49 7.02
CA MET A 109 -9.74 1.68 8.12
C MET A 109 -10.16 0.25 7.72
N HIS A 110 -9.60 -0.30 6.62
CA HIS A 110 -9.96 -1.65 6.17
C HIS A 110 -8.73 -2.53 5.90
N GLY A 111 -7.82 -2.11 5.01
CA GLY A 111 -6.69 -2.95 4.61
C GLY A 111 -5.87 -2.34 3.49
N ILE A 112 -5.09 -3.19 2.81
CA ILE A 112 -4.23 -2.80 1.71
C ILE A 112 -4.37 -3.76 0.54
N TYR A 113 -4.38 -3.22 -0.68
CA TYR A 113 -4.19 -3.94 -1.93
C TYR A 113 -2.77 -3.75 -2.44
N ALA A 114 -2.19 -4.80 -2.97
CA ALA A 114 -0.90 -4.77 -3.65
C ALA A 114 -0.96 -5.51 -4.98
N ALA A 115 -0.19 -5.05 -5.96
CA ALA A 115 -0.02 -5.72 -7.24
C ALA A 115 1.46 -5.83 -7.61
N GLY A 116 1.87 -6.99 -8.11
CA GLY A 116 3.25 -7.27 -8.50
C GLY A 116 3.35 -8.41 -9.52
N LYS A 117 4.58 -8.75 -9.88
CA LYS A 117 4.89 -9.78 -10.91
C LYS A 117 4.80 -11.19 -10.33
N THR A 118 5.18 -11.35 -9.07
CA THR A 118 5.21 -12.63 -8.36
C THR A 118 4.52 -12.52 -7.01
N MET A 119 4.22 -13.66 -6.39
CA MET A 119 3.69 -13.72 -5.02
C MET A 119 4.65 -13.06 -4.03
N ASP A 120 5.95 -13.40 -4.13
CA ASP A 120 6.97 -12.89 -3.23
C ASP A 120 7.14 -11.36 -3.36
N GLU A 121 7.18 -10.83 -4.58
CA GLU A 121 7.23 -9.39 -4.80
C GLU A 121 6.00 -8.69 -4.21
N THR A 122 4.81 -9.21 -4.50
CA THR A 122 3.55 -8.61 -4.06
C THR A 122 3.41 -8.65 -2.53
N PHE A 123 3.82 -9.77 -1.92
CA PHE A 123 3.86 -9.90 -0.46
C PHE A 123 4.91 -8.95 0.15
N GLY A 124 6.10 -8.88 -0.46
CA GLY A 124 7.18 -7.99 -0.03
C GLY A 124 6.78 -6.50 -0.03
N LEU A 125 5.95 -6.07 -0.99
CA LEU A 125 5.37 -4.72 -0.99
C LEU A 125 4.54 -4.47 0.27
N ILE A 126 3.65 -5.40 0.62
CA ILE A 126 2.78 -5.28 1.80
C ILE A 126 3.61 -5.34 3.08
N GLU A 127 4.57 -6.27 3.17
CA GLU A 127 5.43 -6.43 4.33
C GLU A 127 6.28 -5.18 4.59
N THR A 128 6.81 -4.56 3.54
CA THR A 128 7.63 -3.34 3.68
C THR A 128 6.78 -2.17 4.20
N VAL A 129 5.54 -2.00 3.71
CA VAL A 129 4.60 -1.00 4.23
C VAL A 129 4.26 -1.31 5.69
N GLU A 130 3.94 -2.56 6.03
CA GLU A 130 3.61 -2.96 7.40
C GLU A 130 4.78 -2.72 8.35
N LYS A 131 6.03 -3.02 7.95
CA LYS A 131 7.22 -2.71 8.74
C LYS A 131 7.36 -1.21 8.99
N ALA A 132 7.23 -0.39 7.95
CA ALA A 132 7.35 1.06 8.08
C ALA A 132 6.25 1.64 8.99
N THR A 133 5.02 1.19 8.82
CA THR A 133 3.89 1.59 9.67
C THR A 133 4.06 1.10 11.12
N GLN A 134 4.62 -0.08 11.32
CA GLN A 134 4.97 -0.58 12.67
C GLN A 134 5.98 0.33 13.36
N ILE A 135 7.05 0.71 12.67
CA ILE A 135 8.05 1.64 13.19
C ILE A 135 7.40 2.97 13.54
N PHE A 136 6.60 3.52 12.63
CA PHE A 136 5.84 4.75 12.86
C PHE A 136 4.98 4.64 14.12
N MET A 137 4.14 3.62 14.24
CA MET A 137 3.23 3.45 15.38
C MET A 137 3.96 3.28 16.71
N LEU A 138 5.10 2.58 16.71
CA LEU A 138 5.94 2.41 17.92
C LEU A 138 6.62 3.71 18.36
N THR A 139 6.86 4.64 17.45
CA THR A 139 7.60 5.88 17.68
C THR A 139 6.74 7.14 17.66
N ALA A 140 5.50 7.08 17.22
CA ALA A 140 4.63 8.24 17.00
C ALA A 140 4.40 9.12 18.25
N HIS A 141 4.53 8.56 19.45
CA HIS A 141 4.37 9.26 20.73
C HIS A 141 5.70 9.75 21.32
N LEU A 142 6.82 9.53 20.64
CA LEU A 142 8.16 9.93 21.04
C LEU A 142 8.63 11.12 20.19
N PRO A 143 9.49 12.01 20.72
CA PRO A 143 10.13 13.02 19.91
C PRO A 143 11.04 12.35 18.86
N ARG A 144 10.84 12.67 17.61
CA ARG A 144 11.68 12.17 16.51
C ARG A 144 13.00 12.94 16.52
N ILE A 145 14.11 12.25 16.78
CA ILE A 145 15.47 12.83 16.87
C ILE A 145 16.18 12.70 15.52
N ASN A 146 15.94 11.61 14.81
CA ASN A 146 16.53 11.31 13.49
C ASN A 146 15.44 10.97 12.48
N THR A 147 15.69 11.29 11.23
CA THR A 147 14.87 10.88 10.08
C THR A 147 15.75 10.82 8.84
N ILE A 148 15.34 10.07 7.82
CA ILE A 148 15.98 10.12 6.51
C ILE A 148 15.50 11.40 5.81
N GLN A 149 16.43 12.27 5.41
CA GLN A 149 16.11 13.54 4.78
C GLN A 149 15.75 13.34 3.30
N ASP A 150 14.98 14.26 2.71
CA ASP A 150 14.55 14.19 1.32
C ASP A 150 15.72 14.05 0.33
N ALA A 151 16.80 14.78 0.55
CA ALA A 151 18.01 14.66 -0.26
C ALA A 151 18.69 13.28 -0.13
N GLU A 152 18.58 12.63 1.02
CA GLU A 152 19.10 11.28 1.25
C GLU A 152 18.22 10.23 0.58
N LEU A 153 16.89 10.41 0.63
CA LEU A 153 15.92 9.58 -0.10
C LEU A 153 16.15 9.65 -1.61
N ALA A 154 16.35 10.86 -2.16
CA ALA A 154 16.64 11.05 -3.56
C ALA A 154 17.95 10.35 -3.98
N ARG A 155 19.03 10.52 -3.21
CA ARG A 155 20.31 9.84 -3.45
C ARG A 155 20.19 8.32 -3.40
N LEU A 156 19.37 7.81 -2.47
CA LEU A 156 19.11 6.38 -2.35
C LEU A 156 18.41 5.83 -3.59
N ALA A 157 17.34 6.49 -4.03
CA ALA A 157 16.61 6.12 -5.24
C ALA A 157 17.52 6.12 -6.48
N GLU A 158 18.36 7.15 -6.62
CA GLU A 158 19.35 7.24 -7.72
C GLU A 158 20.39 6.11 -7.65
N ALA A 159 20.91 5.80 -6.46
CA ALA A 159 21.90 4.74 -6.27
C ALA A 159 21.36 3.35 -6.62
N PHE A 160 20.06 3.11 -6.40
CA PHE A 160 19.38 1.88 -6.75
C PHE A 160 18.74 1.89 -8.15
N GLY A 161 18.82 3.02 -8.87
CA GLY A 161 18.30 3.16 -10.23
C GLY A 161 16.78 3.03 -10.32
N VAL A 162 16.05 3.45 -9.27
CA VAL A 162 14.59 3.44 -9.25
C VAL A 162 14.03 4.80 -9.65
N ASP A 163 13.02 4.79 -10.51
CA ASP A 163 12.24 5.99 -10.82
C ASP A 163 11.16 6.17 -9.75
N TYR A 164 11.20 7.32 -9.06
CA TYR A 164 10.33 7.59 -7.92
C TYR A 164 9.50 8.85 -8.13
N ARG A 165 8.44 9.01 -7.37
CA ARG A 165 7.60 10.22 -7.37
C ARG A 165 8.35 11.39 -6.74
N ARG A 166 9.04 12.17 -7.57
CA ARG A 166 9.85 13.33 -7.14
C ARG A 166 9.02 14.40 -6.47
N ASP A 167 7.78 14.57 -6.90
CA ASP A 167 6.80 15.50 -6.36
C ASP A 167 6.33 15.16 -4.92
N PHE A 168 6.67 13.96 -4.43
CA PHE A 168 6.39 13.56 -3.06
C PHE A 168 7.48 14.01 -2.07
N LEU A 169 8.66 14.35 -2.55
CA LEU A 169 9.73 14.94 -1.75
C LEU A 169 9.67 16.48 -1.79
N ASN A 170 10.26 17.13 -0.80
CA ASN A 170 10.37 18.59 -0.71
C ASN A 170 11.81 19.04 -1.08
N LEU A 171 12.20 18.79 -2.32
CA LEU A 171 13.54 19.11 -2.86
C LEU A 171 13.59 20.52 -3.43
#